data_85e63ae17f77790d378bb1a5cc04df79
#
_entry.id   85e63ae17f77790d378bb1a5cc04df79
#
_cell.length_a   1.000
_cell.length_b   1.000
_cell.length_c   1.000
_cell.angle_alpha   90.00
_cell.angle_beta   90.00
_cell.angle_gamma   90.00
#
_symmetry.space_group_name_H-M   'P 1'
#
loop_
_entity.id
_entity.type
_entity.pdbx_description
1 polymer ?
#
loop_
_entity_poly.entity_id
_entity_poly.type
_entity_poly.pdbx_seq_one_letter_code
_entity_poly.pdbx_strand_id
1 'polypeptide(L)'
;MCIRDRDRIEAISARTAGGGGEIVKLLERGSAFYAPGSAAAIMAEAVLNDRRRVIPASCYLTGQYGLEDVYIGVPCILGANGVETIFELDLSDAELESLQGLSLIHI
;
A
#
# COMPACT_ATOMS: atom_id res chain seq x y z
N MET A 1 5.03 -17.51 18.38
CA MET A 1 3.83 -16.77 17.95
C MET A 1 2.61 -17.58 18.35
N CYS A 2 1.78 -17.05 19.28
CA CYS A 2 0.61 -17.76 19.80
C CYS A 2 -0.55 -17.79 18.80
N ILE A 3 -1.37 -18.84 18.84
CA ILE A 3 -2.59 -18.96 18.01
C ILE A 3 -3.50 -17.74 18.17
N ARG A 4 -3.58 -17.16 19.39
CA ARG A 4 -4.32 -15.92 19.67
C ARG A 4 -3.82 -14.71 18.88
N ASP A 5 -2.52 -14.67 18.54
CA ASP A 5 -1.95 -13.56 17.79
C ASP A 5 -2.37 -13.62 16.31
N ARG A 6 -2.54 -14.83 15.78
CA ARG A 6 -2.97 -15.02 14.39
C ARG A 6 -4.40 -14.53 14.17
N ASP A 7 -5.35 -14.94 15.01
CA ASP A 7 -6.75 -14.49 14.93
C ASP A 7 -6.86 -12.96 15.06
N ARG A 8 -6.03 -12.38 15.92
CA ARG A 8 -5.98 -10.93 16.12
C ARG A 8 -5.38 -10.21 14.90
N ILE A 9 -4.35 -10.76 14.29
CA ILE A 9 -3.75 -10.22 13.07
C ILE A 9 -4.77 -10.28 11.92
N GLU A 10 -5.47 -11.40 11.75
CA GLU A 10 -6.51 -11.55 10.73
C GLU A 10 -7.66 -10.55 10.93
N ALA A 11 -8.10 -10.35 12.17
CA ALA A 11 -9.13 -9.36 12.50
C ALA A 11 -8.68 -7.91 12.19
N ILE A 12 -7.43 -7.58 12.48
CA ILE A 12 -6.86 -6.26 12.17
C ILE A 12 -6.77 -6.09 10.65
N SER A 13 -6.28 -7.09 9.93
CA SER A 13 -6.18 -7.06 8.46
C SER A 13 -7.55 -6.85 7.81
N ALA A 14 -8.56 -7.61 8.23
CA ALA A 14 -9.93 -7.48 7.73
C ALA A 14 -10.53 -6.10 8.00
N ARG A 15 -10.33 -5.55 9.21
CA ARG A 15 -10.81 -4.20 9.56
C ARG A 15 -10.07 -3.13 8.76
N THR A 16 -8.76 -3.29 8.54
CA THR A 16 -7.96 -2.36 7.74
C THR A 16 -8.45 -2.31 6.30
N ALA A 17 -8.74 -3.46 5.70
CA ALA A 17 -9.31 -3.52 4.35
C ALA A 17 -10.68 -2.82 4.25
N GLY A 18 -11.50 -2.88 5.30
CA GLY A 18 -12.81 -2.20 5.39
C GLY A 18 -12.75 -0.74 5.88
N GLY A 19 -11.58 -0.23 6.25
CA GLY A 19 -11.44 1.05 6.96
C GLY A 19 -12.00 2.25 6.22
N GLY A 20 -11.83 2.35 4.92
CA GLY A 20 -12.43 3.41 4.10
C GLY A 20 -13.95 3.41 4.17
N GLY A 21 -14.58 2.23 4.07
CA GLY A 21 -16.03 2.07 4.21
C GLY A 21 -16.55 2.42 5.61
N GLU A 22 -15.79 2.11 6.66
CA GLU A 22 -16.11 2.49 8.04
C GLU A 22 -16.15 4.01 8.21
N ILE A 23 -15.15 4.71 7.67
CA ILE A 23 -15.09 6.19 7.71
C ILE A 23 -16.26 6.81 6.94
N VAL A 24 -16.58 6.32 5.73
CA VAL A 24 -17.71 6.81 4.94
C VAL A 24 -19.03 6.66 5.70
N LYS A 25 -19.24 5.54 6.39
CA LYS A 25 -20.44 5.33 7.22
C LYS A 25 -20.54 6.32 8.37
N LEU A 26 -19.41 6.65 9.01
CA LEU A 26 -19.38 7.61 10.12
C LEU A 26 -19.58 9.07 9.67
N LEU A 27 -19.12 9.40 8.47
CA LEU A 27 -19.27 10.76 7.89
C LEU A 27 -20.69 11.00 7.35
N GLU A 28 -21.48 9.96 7.09
CA GLU A 28 -22.84 10.00 6.52
C GLU A 28 -22.94 10.66 5.13
N ARG A 29 -22.03 11.58 4.80
CA ARG A 29 -21.95 12.30 3.53
C ARG A 29 -20.51 12.40 3.02
N GLY A 30 -20.32 12.27 1.71
CA GLY A 30 -19.02 12.42 1.07
C GLY A 30 -18.22 11.14 1.03
N SER A 31 -16.89 11.28 0.98
CA SER A 31 -15.91 10.19 0.86
C SER A 31 -14.89 10.27 2.00
N ALA A 32 -14.12 9.19 2.20
CA ALA A 32 -13.04 9.11 3.21
C ALA A 32 -11.79 9.91 2.77
N PHE A 33 -11.94 11.16 2.36
CA PHE A 33 -10.88 11.98 1.74
C PHE A 33 -9.79 12.45 2.70
N TYR A 34 -10.02 12.43 4.00
CA TYR A 34 -9.00 12.86 4.99
C TYR A 34 -7.77 11.96 4.99
N ALA A 35 -7.94 10.64 5.01
CA ALA A 35 -6.82 9.71 5.00
C ALA A 35 -6.04 9.76 3.66
N PRO A 36 -6.66 9.72 2.48
CA PRO A 36 -5.97 9.96 1.21
C PRO A 36 -5.28 11.32 1.14
N GLY A 37 -5.92 12.39 1.62
CA GLY A 37 -5.33 13.72 1.66
C GLY A 37 -4.08 13.77 2.54
N SER A 38 -4.11 13.16 3.73
CA SER A 38 -2.95 13.05 4.61
C SER A 38 -1.83 12.22 3.96
N ALA A 39 -2.15 11.10 3.33
CA ALA A 39 -1.17 10.29 2.61
C ALA A 39 -0.50 11.08 1.48
N ALA A 40 -1.28 11.79 0.67
CA ALA A 40 -0.75 12.64 -0.39
C ALA A 40 0.17 13.75 0.16
N ALA A 41 -0.18 14.37 1.28
CA ALA A 41 0.66 15.39 1.93
C ALA A 41 1.99 14.81 2.42
N ILE A 42 1.99 13.60 3.01
CA ILE A 42 3.20 12.90 3.43
C ILE A 42 4.10 12.58 2.24
N MET A 43 3.53 12.13 1.13
CA MET A 43 4.28 11.85 -0.09
C MET A 43 4.87 13.14 -0.69
N ALA A 44 4.08 14.21 -0.76
CA ALA A 44 4.56 15.51 -1.24
C ALA A 44 5.71 16.05 -0.37
N GLU A 45 5.59 15.96 0.95
CA GLU A 45 6.66 16.34 1.89
C GLU A 45 7.94 15.52 1.66
N ALA A 46 7.80 14.21 1.42
CA ALA A 46 8.93 13.33 1.18
C ALA A 46 9.71 13.72 -0.10
N VAL A 47 8.99 14.10 -1.15
CA VAL A 47 9.60 14.57 -2.41
C VAL A 47 10.20 15.96 -2.25
N LEU A 48 9.44 16.93 -1.74
CA LEU A 48 9.86 18.34 -1.67
C LEU A 48 11.06 18.57 -0.75
N ASN A 49 11.16 17.79 0.32
CA ASN A 49 12.24 17.92 1.31
C ASN A 49 13.29 16.80 1.21
N ASP A 50 13.25 16.01 0.15
CA ASP A 50 14.15 14.84 -0.05
C ASP A 50 14.27 13.94 1.19
N ARG A 51 13.13 13.63 1.80
CA ARG A 51 13.10 12.87 3.06
C ARG A 51 13.55 11.43 2.90
N ARG A 52 13.54 10.88 1.69
CA ARG A 52 13.88 9.48 1.38
C ARG A 52 13.19 8.50 2.32
N ARG A 53 11.89 8.70 2.52
CA ARG A 53 11.06 7.88 3.41
C ARG A 53 10.68 6.57 2.75
N VAL A 54 10.69 5.51 3.55
CA VAL A 54 10.09 4.24 3.15
C VAL A 54 8.58 4.35 3.36
N ILE A 55 7.83 4.31 2.29
CA ILE A 55 6.36 4.36 2.30
C ILE A 55 5.78 3.38 1.28
N PRO A 56 4.58 2.83 1.52
CA PRO A 56 3.85 2.10 0.49
C PRO A 56 3.28 3.11 -0.52
N ALA A 57 3.58 2.90 -1.79
CA ALA A 57 3.04 3.72 -2.87
C ALA A 57 2.79 2.87 -4.11
N SER A 58 1.90 3.35 -4.99
CA SER A 58 1.68 2.73 -6.29
C SER A 58 2.88 3.00 -7.18
N CYS A 59 3.69 1.98 -7.43
CA CYS A 59 4.91 2.05 -8.24
C CYS A 59 4.72 1.29 -9.54
N TYR A 60 5.34 1.78 -10.61
CA TYR A 60 5.44 1.07 -11.87
C TYR A 60 6.51 -0.03 -11.73
N LEU A 61 6.11 -1.27 -11.95
CA LEU A 61 6.98 -2.44 -11.81
C LEU A 61 7.56 -2.85 -13.17
N THR A 62 8.84 -3.21 -13.15
CA THR A 62 9.64 -3.63 -14.31
C THR A 62 10.35 -4.96 -14.04
N GLY A 63 9.66 -5.90 -13.40
CA GLY A 63 10.18 -7.23 -13.04
C GLY A 63 10.08 -7.57 -11.56
N GLN A 64 9.92 -6.57 -10.67
CA GLN A 64 9.79 -6.80 -9.23
C GLN A 64 8.54 -7.65 -8.95
N TYR A 65 8.64 -8.58 -7.99
CA TYR A 65 7.59 -9.55 -7.66
C TYR A 65 7.14 -10.41 -8.87
N GLY A 66 7.98 -10.50 -9.93
CA GLY A 66 7.62 -11.18 -11.17
C GLY A 66 6.55 -10.47 -12.00
N LEU A 67 6.35 -9.17 -11.75
CA LEU A 67 5.35 -8.32 -12.42
C LEU A 67 6.03 -7.28 -13.32
N GLU A 68 5.52 -7.13 -14.53
CA GLU A 68 5.99 -6.15 -15.51
C GLU A 68 4.82 -5.31 -16.03
N ASP A 69 5.11 -4.07 -16.41
CA ASP A 69 4.17 -3.14 -17.04
C ASP A 69 2.88 -2.89 -16.22
N VAL A 70 3.00 -2.88 -14.89
CA VAL A 70 1.85 -2.69 -13.99
C VAL A 70 2.16 -1.69 -12.88
N TYR A 71 1.17 -0.90 -12.50
CA TYR A 71 1.21 -0.07 -11.30
C TYR A 71 0.56 -0.82 -10.14
N ILE A 72 1.32 -1.05 -9.06
CA ILE A 72 0.79 -1.73 -7.88
C ILE A 72 1.41 -1.15 -6.60
N GLY A 73 0.68 -1.22 -5.49
CA GLY A 73 1.14 -0.73 -4.19
C GLY A 73 2.22 -1.62 -3.60
N VAL A 74 3.43 -1.08 -3.48
CA VAL A 74 4.61 -1.76 -2.92
C VAL A 74 5.40 -0.81 -2.03
N PRO A 75 6.20 -1.31 -1.07
CA PRO A 75 7.11 -0.47 -0.29
C PRO A 75 8.19 0.12 -1.20
N CYS A 76 8.38 1.43 -1.11
CA CYS A 76 9.43 2.12 -1.87
C CYS A 76 10.07 3.24 -1.04
N ILE A 77 11.27 3.69 -1.47
CA ILE A 77 11.87 4.94 -1.00
C ILE A 77 11.37 6.06 -1.91
N LEU A 78 10.73 7.06 -1.29
CA LEU A 78 10.30 8.27 -1.97
C LEU A 78 11.15 9.46 -1.53
N GLY A 79 11.82 10.08 -2.48
CA GLY A 79 12.70 11.23 -2.31
C GLY A 79 12.51 12.26 -3.41
N ALA A 80 13.46 13.21 -3.55
CA ALA A 80 13.37 14.32 -4.50
C ALA A 80 13.20 13.88 -5.96
N ASN A 81 13.70 12.70 -6.31
CA ASN A 81 13.61 12.13 -7.67
C ASN A 81 12.35 11.25 -7.86
N GLY A 82 11.41 11.26 -6.92
CA GLY A 82 10.25 10.37 -6.91
C GLY A 82 10.58 9.02 -6.27
N VAL A 83 10.11 7.92 -6.88
CA VAL A 83 10.44 6.56 -6.42
C VAL A 83 11.88 6.24 -6.78
N GLU A 84 12.74 6.17 -5.76
CA GLU A 84 14.17 5.90 -5.93
C GLU A 84 14.51 4.42 -5.85
N THR A 85 13.79 3.67 -5.01
CA THR A 85 14.01 2.24 -4.80
C THR A 85 12.69 1.55 -4.48
N ILE A 86 12.45 0.41 -5.07
CA ILE A 86 11.34 -0.48 -4.72
C ILE A 86 11.91 -1.64 -3.91
N PHE A 87 11.29 -1.93 -2.77
CA PHE A 87 11.68 -3.07 -1.94
C PHE A 87 10.87 -4.30 -2.35
N GLU A 88 11.58 -5.40 -2.60
CA GLU A 88 10.96 -6.70 -2.70
C GLU A 88 10.99 -7.37 -1.33
N LEU A 89 9.81 -7.57 -0.75
CA LEU A 89 9.65 -8.28 0.51
C LEU A 89 9.69 -9.79 0.24
N ASP A 90 10.22 -10.54 1.21
CA ASP A 90 10.17 -12.00 1.20
C ASP A 90 8.75 -12.46 1.55
N LEU A 91 7.89 -12.51 0.53
CA LEU A 91 6.50 -12.91 0.65
C LEU A 91 6.37 -14.43 0.60
N SER A 92 5.42 -14.98 1.34
CA SER A 92 4.99 -16.36 1.16
C SER A 92 4.35 -16.56 -0.22
N ASP A 93 4.33 -17.79 -0.72
CA ASP A 93 3.74 -18.11 -2.03
C ASP A 93 2.29 -17.60 -2.13
N ALA A 94 1.50 -17.75 -1.07
CA ALA A 94 0.11 -17.28 -1.02
C ALA A 94 -0.02 -15.75 -1.07
N GLU A 95 0.89 -15.00 -0.44
CA GLU A 95 0.91 -13.55 -0.48
C GLU A 95 1.35 -13.05 -1.86
N LEU A 96 2.36 -13.70 -2.45
CA LEU A 96 2.83 -13.37 -3.78
C LEU A 96 1.73 -13.62 -4.83
N GLU A 97 1.04 -14.76 -4.75
CA GLU A 97 -0.09 -15.07 -5.63
C GLU A 97 -1.23 -14.05 -5.48
N SER A 98 -1.55 -13.64 -4.25
CA SER A 98 -2.51 -12.57 -3.98
C SER A 98 -2.10 -11.25 -4.63
N LEU A 99 -0.84 -10.85 -4.50
CA LEU A 99 -0.30 -9.63 -5.08
C LEU A 99 -0.37 -9.66 -6.61
N GLN A 100 0.03 -10.79 -7.21
CA GLN A 100 -0.02 -11.00 -8.65
C GLN A 100 -1.47 -11.03 -9.18
N GLY A 101 -2.39 -11.59 -8.41
CA GLY A 101 -3.82 -11.58 -8.72
C GLY A 101 -4.41 -10.17 -8.82
N LEU A 102 -3.93 -9.22 -8.01
CA LEU A 102 -4.34 -7.82 -8.10
C LEU A 102 -3.93 -7.16 -9.43
N SER A 103 -2.79 -7.57 -10.02
CA SER A 103 -2.32 -7.01 -11.29
C SER A 103 -3.28 -7.31 -12.45
N LEU A 104 -3.99 -8.43 -12.40
CA LEU A 104 -4.95 -8.84 -13.42
C LEU A 104 -6.24 -7.99 -13.42
N ILE A 105 -6.54 -7.31 -12.31
CA ILE A 105 -7.73 -6.47 -12.17
C ILE A 105 -7.51 -5.08 -12.80
N HIS A 106 -6.25 -4.66 -12.95
CA HIS A 106 -5.86 -3.35 -13.48
C HIS A 106 -5.56 -3.32 -14.98
N ILE A 107 -5.71 -4.44 -15.65
CA ILE A 107 -5.70 -4.53 -17.11
C ILE A 107 -7.16 -4.43 -17.61
#